data_a83a87c889820e7e69f0bbe7f23aa074
#
_entry.id   a83a87c889820e7e69f0bbe7f23aa074
#
_cell.length_a   1.000
_cell.length_b   1.000
_cell.length_c   1.000
_cell.angle_alpha   90.00
_cell.angle_beta   90.00
_cell.angle_gamma   90.00
#
_symmetry.space_group_name_H-M   'P 1'
#
loop_
_entity.id
_entity.type
_entity.pdbx_description
1 polymer ?
#
loop_
_entity_poly.entity_id
_entity_poly.type
_entity_poly.pdbx_seq_one_letter_code
_entity_poly.pdbx_strand_id
1 'polypeptide(L)'
;MSMLRSGSGPAVFRSRTVVVPACLLLAGCASAEPSGTAQVPAGAATDWLNTTYTATCDGIVPDGFRATVVDGTARVPADGSRPPHYEHYDIRVTATASGDVDGDGAPDAVVLLDCSPQPSNGVVQEVQLFSSTGRPLGALPSPSTLQAGLQPPPVYDPAGLLVQDGEIVAAMTAYGPDDSHASGPSVPLTVRWRFDGQEFVRASS
;
A
#
# COMPACT_ATOMS: atom_id res chain seq x y z
N MET A 1 -34.12 31.79 32.11
CA MET A 1 -35.12 30.90 32.77
C MET A 1 -34.69 29.49 32.44
N SER A 2 -33.99 28.89 33.39
CA SER A 2 -34.38 27.76 34.29
C SER A 2 -34.55 26.49 33.49
N MET A 3 -33.98 25.32 33.83
CA MET A 3 -33.54 24.75 35.12
C MET A 3 -32.59 23.56 34.89
N LEU A 4 -31.62 23.46 35.80
CA LEU A 4 -30.81 22.26 36.09
C LEU A 4 -31.69 21.08 36.58
N ARG A 5 -31.26 19.84 36.28
CA ARG A 5 -31.48 18.68 37.18
C ARG A 5 -30.23 17.77 37.19
N SER A 6 -29.63 17.84 38.36
CA SER A 6 -28.65 16.87 38.90
C SER A 6 -29.38 15.65 39.43
N GLY A 7 -28.80 14.46 39.22
CA GLY A 7 -29.28 13.21 39.75
C GLY A 7 -28.11 12.28 40.12
N SER A 8 -27.64 12.41 41.38
CA SER A 8 -26.71 11.47 42.01
C SER A 8 -27.46 10.33 42.64
N GLY A 9 -27.07 9.07 42.32
CA GLY A 9 -27.55 7.86 43.00
C GLY A 9 -26.37 7.10 43.63
N PRO A 10 -26.51 6.58 44.86
CA PRO A 10 -25.39 6.01 45.60
C PRO A 10 -25.11 4.54 45.27
N ALA A 11 -23.81 4.22 45.28
CA ALA A 11 -23.26 2.89 45.15
C ALA A 11 -23.49 2.06 46.43
N VAL A 12 -24.08 0.89 46.28
CA VAL A 12 -24.21 -0.11 47.36
C VAL A 12 -23.09 -1.14 47.20
N PHE A 13 -22.15 -1.10 48.15
CA PHE A 13 -21.14 -2.13 48.37
C PHE A 13 -21.79 -3.35 49.02
N ARG A 14 -21.79 -4.52 48.38
CA ARG A 14 -22.06 -5.80 49.02
C ARG A 14 -20.77 -6.62 49.09
N SER A 15 -20.24 -6.69 50.33
CA SER A 15 -19.18 -7.62 50.73
C SER A 15 -19.71 -9.05 50.69
N ARG A 16 -19.07 -9.96 49.99
CA ARG A 16 -19.29 -11.40 50.09
C ARG A 16 -18.03 -12.08 50.61
N THR A 17 -18.15 -12.57 51.82
CA THR A 17 -17.19 -13.44 52.49
C THR A 17 -17.14 -14.78 51.76
N VAL A 18 -15.97 -15.19 51.28
CA VAL A 18 -15.74 -16.53 50.71
C VAL A 18 -14.98 -17.37 51.74
N VAL A 19 -15.64 -18.43 52.15
CA VAL A 19 -15.08 -19.48 53.01
C VAL A 19 -14.22 -20.41 52.16
N VAL A 20 -12.97 -20.61 52.56
CA VAL A 20 -12.03 -21.54 51.93
C VAL A 20 -12.12 -22.90 52.62
N PRO A 21 -12.42 -24.00 51.95
CA PRO A 21 -12.13 -25.33 52.46
C PRO A 21 -10.72 -25.78 52.00
N ALA A 22 -9.92 -26.18 52.97
CA ALA A 22 -8.66 -26.88 52.79
C ALA A 22 -8.95 -28.31 52.31
N CYS A 23 -8.40 -28.69 51.16
CA CYS A 23 -8.32 -30.10 50.72
C CYS A 23 -6.87 -30.50 50.48
N LEU A 24 -6.55 -31.65 51.08
CA LEU A 24 -5.27 -32.31 51.17
C LEU A 24 -4.63 -32.68 49.82
N LEU A 25 -3.32 -32.69 49.87
CA LEU A 25 -2.32 -33.16 48.92
C LEU A 25 -2.54 -34.63 48.49
N LEU A 26 -2.56 -34.84 47.17
CA LEU A 26 -2.11 -36.09 46.54
C LEU A 26 -1.11 -35.72 45.43
N ALA A 27 0.13 -36.08 45.66
CA ALA A 27 1.21 -35.95 44.70
C ALA A 27 1.01 -37.00 43.58
N GLY A 28 0.55 -36.54 42.43
CA GLY A 28 0.58 -37.29 41.20
C GLY A 28 1.58 -36.67 40.25
N CYS A 29 2.74 -37.31 40.01
CA CYS A 29 3.64 -36.96 38.95
C CYS A 29 2.95 -37.26 37.61
N ALA A 30 2.28 -36.30 37.03
CA ALA A 30 1.89 -36.32 35.65
C ALA A 30 2.97 -35.55 34.87
N SER A 31 3.75 -36.28 34.06
CA SER A 31 4.64 -35.73 33.08
C SER A 31 3.78 -34.90 32.11
N ALA A 32 3.86 -33.58 32.22
CA ALA A 32 3.28 -32.67 31.23
C ALA A 32 4.14 -32.78 29.97
N GLU A 33 3.62 -33.46 28.96
CA GLU A 33 4.12 -33.30 27.60
C GLU A 33 3.97 -31.83 27.21
N PRO A 34 5.01 -31.18 26.73
CA PRO A 34 4.85 -29.84 26.18
C PRO A 34 3.94 -29.97 24.95
N SER A 35 2.70 -29.51 25.08
CA SER A 35 1.85 -29.24 23.93
C SER A 35 2.57 -28.19 23.09
N GLY A 36 3.37 -28.66 22.16
CA GLY A 36 3.95 -27.86 21.11
C GLY A 36 2.78 -27.23 20.33
N THR A 37 2.45 -26.01 20.66
CA THR A 37 1.69 -25.15 19.76
C THR A 37 2.48 -25.14 18.46
N ALA A 38 1.98 -25.88 17.45
CA ALA A 38 2.52 -25.79 16.11
C ALA A 38 2.39 -24.33 15.70
N GLN A 39 3.53 -23.63 15.76
CA GLN A 39 3.65 -22.26 15.28
C GLN A 39 3.44 -22.40 13.76
N VAL A 40 2.24 -22.00 13.28
CA VAL A 40 1.99 -21.86 11.86
C VAL A 40 3.13 -20.96 11.34
N PRO A 41 3.96 -21.43 10.37
CA PRO A 41 5.01 -20.56 9.86
C PRO A 41 4.32 -19.29 9.34
N ALA A 42 4.74 -18.14 9.87
CA ALA A 42 4.35 -16.87 9.31
C ALA A 42 4.62 -16.95 7.80
N GLY A 43 3.58 -16.76 6.97
CA GLY A 43 3.71 -16.88 5.53
C GLY A 43 4.92 -16.07 5.08
N ALA A 44 5.77 -16.66 4.24
CA ALA A 44 6.94 -15.95 3.74
C ALA A 44 6.47 -14.62 3.15
N ALA A 45 7.10 -13.51 3.55
CA ALA A 45 6.80 -12.20 3.00
C ALA A 45 6.95 -12.27 1.47
N THR A 46 5.99 -11.68 0.75
CA THR A 46 6.05 -11.65 -0.72
C THR A 46 7.31 -10.90 -1.16
N ASP A 47 8.08 -11.52 -2.04
CA ASP A 47 9.24 -10.89 -2.66
C ASP A 47 8.78 -10.04 -3.85
N TRP A 48 8.61 -8.76 -3.61
CA TRP A 48 8.12 -7.79 -4.59
C TRP A 48 9.08 -7.56 -5.75
N LEU A 49 10.34 -7.97 -5.63
CA LEU A 49 11.32 -7.92 -6.71
C LEU A 49 11.30 -9.18 -7.59
N ASN A 50 10.61 -10.24 -7.16
CA ASN A 50 10.52 -11.52 -7.86
C ASN A 50 9.07 -12.02 -7.91
N THR A 51 8.16 -11.19 -8.43
CA THR A 51 6.73 -11.50 -8.53
C THR A 51 6.13 -11.12 -9.88
N THR A 52 4.85 -11.33 -10.06
CA THR A 52 4.13 -10.96 -11.29
C THR A 52 3.14 -9.83 -11.02
N TYR A 53 3.28 -8.75 -11.76
CA TYR A 53 2.37 -7.61 -11.76
C TYR A 53 1.42 -7.66 -12.96
N THR A 54 0.24 -7.05 -12.81
CA THR A 54 -0.60 -6.65 -13.96
C THR A 54 -0.36 -5.16 -14.18
N ALA A 55 0.55 -4.83 -15.10
CA ALA A 55 0.94 -3.46 -15.38
C ALA A 55 0.04 -2.85 -16.46
N THR A 56 -0.35 -1.59 -16.28
CA THR A 56 -1.11 -0.81 -17.27
C THR A 56 -0.26 0.23 -17.97
N CYS A 57 0.96 0.46 -17.48
CA CYS A 57 1.81 1.58 -17.89
C CYS A 57 1.05 2.91 -17.83
N ASP A 58 0.43 3.19 -16.68
CA ASP A 58 -0.37 4.39 -16.44
C ASP A 58 -1.48 4.59 -17.49
N GLY A 59 -2.14 3.49 -17.87
CA GLY A 59 -3.25 3.50 -18.82
C GLY A 59 -2.86 3.43 -20.30
N ILE A 60 -1.57 3.34 -20.66
CA ILE A 60 -1.14 3.07 -22.06
C ILE A 60 -1.72 1.73 -22.54
N VAL A 61 -1.80 0.73 -21.64
CA VAL A 61 -2.45 -0.55 -21.88
C VAL A 61 -3.60 -0.71 -20.87
N PRO A 62 -4.81 -0.21 -21.17
CA PRO A 62 -5.91 -0.14 -20.19
C PRO A 62 -6.31 -1.48 -19.59
N ASP A 63 -6.24 -2.56 -20.38
CA ASP A 63 -6.58 -3.92 -19.95
C ASP A 63 -5.44 -4.56 -19.14
N GLY A 64 -4.28 -3.90 -19.07
CA GLY A 64 -3.07 -4.38 -18.43
C GLY A 64 -2.43 -5.56 -19.17
N PHE A 65 -1.22 -5.89 -18.75
CA PHE A 65 -0.47 -7.08 -19.19
C PHE A 65 0.33 -7.65 -18.02
N ARG A 66 0.65 -8.94 -18.10
CA ARG A 66 1.42 -9.62 -17.07
C ARG A 66 2.91 -9.33 -17.24
N ALA A 67 3.53 -8.78 -16.19
CA ALA A 67 4.97 -8.54 -16.11
C ALA A 67 5.53 -9.36 -14.94
N THR A 68 6.24 -10.45 -15.23
CA THR A 68 6.96 -11.22 -14.21
C THR A 68 8.35 -10.61 -14.05
N VAL A 69 8.57 -9.93 -12.93
CA VAL A 69 9.87 -9.34 -12.63
C VAL A 69 10.81 -10.35 -12.00
N VAL A 70 12.07 -10.23 -12.35
CA VAL A 70 13.20 -10.92 -11.72
C VAL A 70 14.20 -9.84 -11.32
N ASP A 71 14.61 -9.85 -10.06
CA ASP A 71 15.46 -8.79 -9.49
C ASP A 71 14.92 -7.37 -9.79
N GLY A 72 13.58 -7.25 -9.67
CA GLY A 72 12.86 -5.99 -9.85
C GLY A 72 12.71 -5.52 -11.30
N THR A 73 13.04 -6.32 -12.32
CA THR A 73 12.95 -5.92 -13.73
C THR A 73 12.24 -6.95 -14.59
N ALA A 74 11.54 -6.48 -15.62
CA ALA A 74 10.99 -7.33 -16.67
C ALA A 74 11.03 -6.63 -18.01
N ARG A 75 11.14 -7.40 -19.09
CA ARG A 75 10.88 -6.97 -20.46
C ARG A 75 9.73 -7.78 -21.02
N VAL A 76 8.66 -7.11 -21.40
CA VAL A 76 7.44 -7.76 -21.92
C VAL A 76 7.19 -7.31 -23.34
N PRO A 77 7.14 -8.22 -24.33
CA PRO A 77 6.79 -7.86 -25.71
C PRO A 77 5.42 -7.16 -25.76
N ALA A 78 5.33 -6.08 -26.52
CA ALA A 78 4.05 -5.47 -26.84
C ALA A 78 3.34 -6.29 -27.94
N ASP A 79 2.00 -6.24 -27.96
CA ASP A 79 1.22 -6.93 -29.00
C ASP A 79 1.26 -6.20 -30.35
N GLY A 80 1.76 -4.96 -30.38
CA GLY A 80 1.86 -4.14 -31.57
C GLY A 80 0.53 -3.71 -32.19
N SER A 81 -0.60 -4.06 -31.56
CA SER A 81 -1.94 -3.85 -32.13
C SER A 81 -2.42 -2.40 -32.03
N ARG A 82 -1.84 -1.61 -31.13
CA ARG A 82 -2.28 -0.23 -30.81
C ARG A 82 -1.21 0.81 -31.12
N PRO A 83 -1.56 1.93 -31.78
CA PRO A 83 -0.64 3.07 -31.88
C PRO A 83 -0.27 3.58 -30.47
N PRO A 84 0.97 4.00 -30.26
CA PRO A 84 2.07 4.17 -31.23
C PRO A 84 2.91 2.92 -31.55
N HIS A 85 2.39 1.71 -31.48
CA HIS A 85 3.03 0.45 -31.91
C HIS A 85 4.39 0.20 -31.23
N TYR A 86 4.36 0.11 -29.92
CA TYR A 86 5.56 -0.26 -29.15
C TYR A 86 6.02 -1.69 -29.47
N GLU A 87 7.32 -1.93 -29.34
CA GLU A 87 7.93 -3.26 -29.53
C GLU A 87 7.88 -4.07 -28.22
N HIS A 88 8.14 -3.39 -27.11
CA HIS A 88 8.11 -3.99 -25.77
C HIS A 88 7.96 -2.91 -24.68
N TYR A 89 7.67 -3.38 -23.47
CA TYR A 89 7.65 -2.58 -22.25
C TYR A 89 8.77 -3.05 -21.33
N ASP A 90 9.65 -2.13 -20.93
CA ASP A 90 10.60 -2.38 -19.85
C ASP A 90 9.95 -1.96 -18.52
N ILE A 91 9.81 -2.89 -17.59
CA ILE A 91 9.20 -2.67 -16.27
C ILE A 91 10.30 -2.71 -15.22
N ARG A 92 10.23 -1.80 -14.25
CA ARG A 92 11.13 -1.76 -13.12
C ARG A 92 10.38 -1.46 -11.84
N VAL A 93 10.60 -2.24 -10.78
CA VAL A 93 10.23 -1.90 -9.41
C VAL A 93 11.25 -0.88 -8.90
N THR A 94 10.82 0.33 -8.60
CA THR A 94 11.71 1.43 -8.18
C THR A 94 11.61 1.75 -6.70
N ALA A 95 10.46 1.45 -6.07
CA ALA A 95 10.30 1.56 -4.64
C ALA A 95 9.24 0.59 -4.12
N THR A 96 9.40 0.22 -2.85
CA THR A 96 8.38 -0.46 -2.07
C THR A 96 8.24 0.19 -0.70
N ALA A 97 7.01 0.37 -0.24
CA ALA A 97 6.71 0.80 1.11
C ALA A 97 5.74 -0.20 1.76
N SER A 98 5.68 -0.22 3.09
CA SER A 98 4.78 -1.13 3.79
C SER A 98 4.10 -0.43 4.95
N GLY A 99 2.83 -0.77 5.19
CA GLY A 99 1.99 -0.31 6.29
C GLY A 99 0.55 -0.70 6.05
N ASP A 100 -0.26 -0.66 7.09
CA ASP A 100 -1.69 -0.97 7.03
C ASP A 100 -2.42 0.19 6.32
N VAL A 101 -2.84 -0.01 5.06
CA VAL A 101 -3.53 1.02 4.26
C VAL A 101 -5.03 0.74 4.09
N ASP A 102 -5.49 -0.52 4.32
CA ASP A 102 -6.90 -0.87 4.24
C ASP A 102 -7.59 -0.99 5.61
N GLY A 103 -6.82 -0.85 6.70
CA GLY A 103 -7.33 -0.82 8.07
C GLY A 103 -7.60 -2.21 8.66
N ASP A 104 -7.05 -3.28 8.08
CA ASP A 104 -7.24 -4.66 8.55
C ASP A 104 -6.27 -5.05 9.68
N GLY A 105 -5.31 -4.19 10.01
CA GLY A 105 -4.31 -4.36 11.06
C GLY A 105 -3.08 -5.14 10.60
N ALA A 106 -2.99 -5.56 9.36
CA ALA A 106 -1.83 -6.21 8.77
C ALA A 106 -1.07 -5.27 7.83
N PRO A 107 0.26 -5.38 7.71
CA PRO A 107 1.01 -4.51 6.80
C PRO A 107 0.79 -4.90 5.34
N ASP A 108 0.28 -3.97 4.56
CA ASP A 108 0.15 -4.05 3.11
C ASP A 108 1.44 -3.62 2.41
N ALA A 109 1.51 -3.85 1.10
CA ALA A 109 2.60 -3.39 0.26
C ALA A 109 2.14 -2.34 -0.75
N VAL A 110 2.91 -1.29 -0.87
CA VAL A 110 2.79 -0.22 -1.86
C VAL A 110 4.00 -0.30 -2.78
N VAL A 111 3.79 -0.56 -4.07
CA VAL A 111 4.86 -0.83 -5.03
C VAL A 111 4.82 0.19 -6.15
N LEU A 112 5.92 0.93 -6.33
CA LEU A 112 6.11 1.87 -7.44
C LEU A 112 6.77 1.15 -8.61
N LEU A 113 6.11 1.19 -9.75
CA LEU A 113 6.58 0.64 -11.01
C LEU A 113 6.90 1.77 -12.00
N ASP A 114 8.08 1.73 -12.59
CA ASP A 114 8.39 2.44 -13.82
C ASP A 114 8.06 1.54 -15.00
N CYS A 115 7.38 2.09 -16.00
CA CYS A 115 7.15 1.46 -17.29
C CYS A 115 7.74 2.33 -18.40
N SER A 116 8.62 1.74 -19.20
CA SER A 116 9.25 2.41 -20.35
C SER A 116 8.85 1.70 -21.64
N PRO A 117 7.86 2.25 -22.38
CA PRO A 117 7.47 1.70 -23.68
C PRO A 117 8.55 1.93 -24.72
N GLN A 118 8.95 0.91 -25.47
CA GLN A 118 10.04 0.99 -26.44
C GLN A 118 9.55 0.82 -27.90
N PRO A 119 10.14 1.55 -28.87
CA PRO A 119 11.25 2.48 -28.75
C PRO A 119 10.77 3.89 -28.37
N SER A 120 10.94 4.25 -27.12
CA SER A 120 10.73 5.63 -26.66
C SER A 120 11.71 5.91 -25.53
N ASN A 121 11.91 7.19 -25.22
CA ASN A 121 12.67 7.63 -24.05
C ASN A 121 11.75 8.09 -22.92
N GLY A 122 10.43 7.86 -23.03
CA GLY A 122 9.46 8.16 -22.01
C GLY A 122 9.42 7.06 -20.94
N VAL A 123 9.19 7.48 -19.71
CA VAL A 123 8.87 6.60 -18.58
C VAL A 123 7.56 7.09 -17.98
N VAL A 124 6.64 6.18 -17.76
CA VAL A 124 5.43 6.42 -16.98
C VAL A 124 5.49 5.61 -15.70
N GLN A 125 4.83 6.11 -14.67
CA GLN A 125 4.90 5.53 -13.33
C GLN A 125 3.52 5.16 -12.84
N GLU A 126 3.39 3.99 -12.22
CA GLU A 126 2.17 3.56 -11.55
C GLU A 126 2.48 2.98 -10.18
N VAL A 127 1.59 3.20 -9.22
CA VAL A 127 1.69 2.64 -7.88
C VAL A 127 0.61 1.60 -7.70
N GLN A 128 1.00 0.37 -7.44
CA GLN A 128 0.11 -0.75 -7.16
C GLN A 128 0.14 -1.12 -5.69
N LEU A 129 -0.99 -1.59 -5.18
CA LEU A 129 -1.17 -1.90 -3.78
C LEU A 129 -1.63 -3.35 -3.60
N PHE A 130 -1.08 -4.00 -2.59
CA PHE A 130 -1.33 -5.40 -2.31
C PHE A 130 -1.50 -5.60 -0.81
N SER A 131 -2.47 -6.42 -0.43
CA SER A 131 -2.63 -6.84 0.97
C SER A 131 -1.41 -7.64 1.46
N SER A 132 -1.33 -7.81 2.75
CA SER A 132 -0.34 -8.68 3.43
C SER A 132 -0.25 -10.10 2.86
N THR A 133 -1.33 -10.58 2.20
CA THR A 133 -1.39 -11.89 1.54
C THR A 133 -1.05 -11.86 0.05
N GLY A 134 -0.68 -10.69 -0.50
CA GLY A 134 -0.38 -10.50 -1.92
C GLY A 134 -1.61 -10.33 -2.81
N ARG A 135 -2.82 -10.18 -2.24
CA ARG A 135 -4.03 -9.89 -3.00
C ARG A 135 -3.99 -8.42 -3.47
N PRO A 136 -4.25 -8.13 -4.75
CA PRO A 136 -4.34 -6.74 -5.19
C PRO A 136 -5.44 -5.97 -4.43
N LEU A 137 -5.10 -4.80 -3.92
CA LEU A 137 -6.03 -3.83 -3.31
C LEU A 137 -6.43 -2.75 -4.32
N GLY A 138 -5.62 -2.54 -5.36
CA GLY A 138 -5.86 -1.53 -6.38
C GLY A 138 -4.59 -0.82 -6.82
N ALA A 139 -4.75 0.36 -7.41
CA ALA A 139 -3.67 1.26 -7.80
C ALA A 139 -4.01 2.69 -7.37
N LEU A 140 -2.98 3.52 -7.18
CA LEU A 140 -3.21 4.95 -7.00
C LEU A 140 -3.71 5.55 -8.33
N PRO A 141 -4.52 6.62 -8.26
CA PRO A 141 -4.86 7.39 -9.45
C PRO A 141 -3.61 7.85 -10.20
N SER A 142 -3.70 7.87 -11.54
CA SER A 142 -2.61 8.32 -12.40
C SER A 142 -2.06 9.68 -11.97
N PRO A 143 -0.73 9.87 -11.96
CA PRO A 143 -0.12 11.19 -11.72
C PRO A 143 -0.66 12.29 -12.63
N SER A 144 -1.13 11.95 -13.83
CA SER A 144 -1.74 12.91 -14.75
C SER A 144 -2.98 13.60 -14.19
N THR A 145 -3.69 12.97 -13.24
CA THR A 145 -4.86 13.55 -12.57
C THR A 145 -4.51 14.66 -11.59
N LEU A 146 -3.24 14.80 -11.22
CA LEU A 146 -2.75 15.81 -10.29
C LEU A 146 -2.37 17.13 -10.98
N GLN A 147 -2.33 17.13 -12.30
CA GLN A 147 -1.87 18.25 -13.10
C GLN A 147 -3.02 18.81 -13.94
N ALA A 148 -3.12 20.15 -13.98
CA ALA A 148 -4.07 20.82 -14.85
C ALA A 148 -3.44 21.16 -16.19
N GLY A 149 -4.17 20.95 -17.28
CA GLY A 149 -3.77 21.38 -18.62
C GLY A 149 -2.84 20.41 -19.36
N LEU A 150 -1.95 20.95 -20.20
CA LEU A 150 -1.10 20.17 -21.10
C LEU A 150 0.31 19.88 -20.55
N GLN A 151 0.55 20.13 -19.27
CA GLN A 151 1.85 19.86 -18.67
C GLN A 151 2.05 18.35 -18.49
N PRO A 152 3.30 17.85 -18.54
CA PRO A 152 3.58 16.46 -18.23
C PRO A 152 3.19 16.12 -16.79
N PRO A 153 2.85 14.85 -16.51
CA PRO A 153 2.48 14.43 -15.16
C PRO A 153 3.65 14.61 -14.17
N PRO A 154 3.35 14.84 -12.89
CA PRO A 154 4.37 14.80 -11.84
C PRO A 154 5.08 13.44 -11.79
N VAL A 155 6.34 13.46 -11.39
CA VAL A 155 7.20 12.29 -11.29
C VAL A 155 7.37 11.91 -9.83
N TYR A 156 7.15 10.64 -9.47
CA TYR A 156 7.38 10.14 -8.14
C TYR A 156 8.87 10.18 -7.76
N ASP A 157 9.15 10.59 -6.54
CA ASP A 157 10.44 10.34 -5.90
C ASP A 157 10.36 8.97 -5.18
N PRO A 158 11.10 7.95 -5.66
CA PRO A 158 11.07 6.63 -5.04
C PRO A 158 11.44 6.63 -3.56
N ALA A 159 12.35 7.52 -3.14
CA ALA A 159 12.77 7.64 -1.73
C ALA A 159 11.72 8.29 -0.84
N GLY A 160 10.76 8.99 -1.43
CA GLY A 160 9.69 9.68 -0.73
C GLY A 160 8.34 8.96 -0.75
N LEU A 161 8.30 7.69 -1.18
CA LEU A 161 7.11 6.85 -1.09
C LEU A 161 7.10 6.12 0.25
N LEU A 162 6.08 6.36 1.08
CA LEU A 162 5.96 5.73 2.40
C LEU A 162 4.48 5.56 2.81
N VAL A 163 4.24 4.73 3.83
CA VAL A 163 2.95 4.64 4.51
C VAL A 163 3.08 5.24 5.90
N GLN A 164 2.19 6.17 6.24
CA GLN A 164 2.16 6.85 7.52
C GLN A 164 0.71 7.03 7.98
N ASP A 165 0.39 6.56 9.19
CA ASP A 165 -0.93 6.70 9.80
C ASP A 165 -2.09 6.17 8.93
N GLY A 166 -1.86 5.07 8.21
CA GLY A 166 -2.85 4.47 7.29
C GLY A 166 -2.97 5.21 5.95
N GLU A 167 -2.18 6.23 5.71
CA GLU A 167 -2.13 6.96 4.43
C GLU A 167 -0.87 6.65 3.66
N ILE A 168 -0.98 6.60 2.34
CA ILE A 168 0.17 6.57 1.44
C ILE A 168 0.62 8.00 1.21
N VAL A 169 1.86 8.30 1.57
CA VAL A 169 2.50 9.59 1.32
C VAL A 169 3.46 9.43 0.16
N ALA A 170 3.26 10.22 -0.88
CA ALA A 170 4.08 10.21 -2.07
C ALA A 170 4.73 11.59 -2.27
N ALA A 171 6.04 11.65 -2.12
CA ALA A 171 6.80 12.77 -2.61
C ALA A 171 6.93 12.67 -4.13
N MET A 172 6.77 13.80 -4.79
CA MET A 172 6.79 13.92 -6.25
C MET A 172 7.45 15.24 -6.63
N THR A 173 7.80 15.37 -7.91
CA THR A 173 8.20 16.64 -8.49
C THR A 173 7.31 16.96 -9.67
N ALA A 174 6.64 18.10 -9.64
CA ALA A 174 5.75 18.59 -10.69
C ALA A 174 6.47 19.56 -11.62
N TYR A 175 5.93 19.72 -12.84
CA TYR A 175 6.43 20.70 -13.79
C TYR A 175 5.92 22.10 -13.43
N GLY A 176 6.82 23.04 -13.26
CA GLY A 176 6.53 24.47 -13.11
C GLY A 176 6.29 25.16 -14.46
N PRO A 177 5.89 26.45 -14.43
CA PRO A 177 5.60 27.19 -15.67
C PRO A 177 6.77 27.32 -16.64
N ASP A 178 8.01 27.31 -16.12
CA ASP A 178 9.25 27.47 -16.89
C ASP A 178 9.94 26.12 -17.17
N ASP A 179 9.38 25.02 -16.71
CA ASP A 179 9.95 23.69 -16.94
C ASP A 179 9.60 23.17 -18.33
N SER A 180 10.47 22.30 -18.84
CA SER A 180 10.32 21.60 -20.10
C SER A 180 10.68 20.12 -19.94
N HIS A 181 10.33 19.30 -20.90
CA HIS A 181 10.79 17.90 -20.92
C HIS A 181 12.33 17.76 -20.81
N ALA A 182 13.07 18.73 -21.35
CA ALA A 182 14.53 18.68 -21.35
C ALA A 182 15.13 19.08 -19.99
N SER A 183 14.50 20.02 -19.28
CA SER A 183 14.94 20.44 -17.94
C SER A 183 14.42 19.49 -16.84
N GLY A 184 13.33 18.79 -17.11
CA GLY A 184 12.61 18.00 -16.11
C GLY A 184 11.75 18.86 -15.17
N PRO A 185 11.01 18.20 -14.27
CA PRO A 185 10.16 18.88 -13.28
C PRO A 185 11.02 19.47 -12.14
N SER A 186 10.59 20.61 -11.58
CA SER A 186 11.35 21.32 -10.53
C SER A 186 10.54 21.67 -9.27
N VAL A 187 9.22 21.54 -9.31
CA VAL A 187 8.35 21.96 -8.18
C VAL A 187 8.06 20.79 -7.26
N PRO A 188 8.53 20.80 -6.00
CA PRO A 188 8.20 19.76 -5.04
C PRO A 188 6.70 19.65 -4.80
N LEU A 189 6.18 18.44 -4.77
CA LEU A 189 4.79 18.12 -4.52
C LEU A 189 4.73 16.93 -3.55
N THR A 190 3.91 17.01 -2.51
CA THR A 190 3.58 15.86 -1.67
C THR A 190 2.09 15.61 -1.75
N VAL A 191 1.72 14.36 -2.04
CA VAL A 191 0.32 13.93 -2.11
C VAL A 191 0.10 12.83 -1.10
N ARG A 192 -1.07 12.87 -0.45
CA ARG A 192 -1.52 11.83 0.46
C ARG A 192 -2.73 11.14 -0.11
N TRP A 193 -2.77 9.81 0.02
CA TRP A 193 -3.85 8.97 -0.44
C TRP A 193 -4.33 8.10 0.70
N ARG A 194 -5.64 7.90 0.80
CA ARG A 194 -6.25 6.97 1.76
C ARG A 194 -7.19 6.04 1.03
N PHE A 195 -7.34 4.85 1.56
CA PHE A 195 -8.35 3.90 1.10
C PHE A 195 -9.70 4.27 1.70
N ASP A 196 -10.76 4.36 0.88
CA ASP A 196 -12.12 4.69 1.35
C ASP A 196 -13.01 3.45 1.51
N GLY A 197 -12.45 2.25 1.28
CA GLY A 197 -13.15 0.97 1.27
C GLY A 197 -13.41 0.42 -0.14
N GLN A 198 -13.20 1.23 -1.19
CA GLN A 198 -13.35 0.83 -2.59
C GLN A 198 -12.16 1.23 -3.44
N GLU A 199 -11.66 2.46 -3.28
CA GLU A 199 -10.58 3.02 -4.07
C GLU A 199 -9.67 3.91 -3.22
N PHE A 200 -8.52 4.28 -3.78
CA PHE A 200 -7.62 5.23 -3.15
C PHE A 200 -7.96 6.64 -3.59
N VAL A 201 -8.37 7.45 -2.62
CA VAL A 201 -8.76 8.85 -2.83
C VAL A 201 -7.73 9.78 -2.22
N ARG A 202 -7.59 10.97 -2.80
CA ARG A 202 -6.70 12.00 -2.26
C ARG A 202 -7.19 12.44 -0.88
N ALA A 203 -6.32 12.36 0.12
CA ALA A 203 -6.61 12.89 1.44
C ALA A 203 -6.61 14.43 1.41
N SER A 204 -7.61 15.04 2.07
CA SER A 204 -7.66 16.50 2.22
C SER A 204 -6.59 16.92 3.23
N SER A 205 -5.75 17.87 2.86
CA SER A 205 -4.79 18.54 3.78
C SER A 205 -5.54 19.46 4.74
#